data_23e3a0a65e303f03efe239f8b57de388
#
_entry.id   23e3a0a65e303f03efe239f8b57de388
#
_cell.length_a   1.000
_cell.length_b   1.000
_cell.length_c   1.000
_cell.angle_alpha   90.00
_cell.angle_beta   90.00
_cell.angle_gamma   90.00
#
_symmetry.space_group_name_H-M   'P 1'
#
loop_
_entity.id
_entity.type
_entity.pdbx_description
1 polymer ?
#
loop_
_entity_poly.entity_id
_entity_poly.type
_entity_poly.pdbx_seq_one_letter_code
_entity_poly.pdbx_strand_id
1 'polypeptide(L)'
;GALRARATDERETIPAWLVFRAIGYRGIPLPGVPFDERRGVIPNEGGRIVHADSGERQAGEYVVGWIKRGPSGVIGTNKKDAQETVDAILADLAASGDGSSANGVSAVLRPPTPDADALERLLRERQPELVTYEGWSEIDRHERALGEQSGRPRVKLTRIEQMLRVAASEEP
;
A
#
# COMPACT_ATOMS: atom_id res chain seq x y z
N GLY A 1 -28.23 -11.60 -8.99
CA GLY A 1 -26.97 -12.05 -9.57
C GLY A 1 -26.25 -10.89 -10.24
N ALA A 2 -24.93 -10.88 -10.21
CA ALA A 2 -24.14 -9.85 -10.89
C ALA A 2 -24.28 -10.04 -12.42
N LEU A 3 -24.52 -8.94 -13.13
CA LEU A 3 -24.49 -8.91 -14.59
C LEU A 3 -23.04 -9.15 -15.05
N ARG A 4 -22.87 -10.08 -16.00
CA ARG A 4 -21.57 -10.34 -16.63
C ARG A 4 -21.69 -10.17 -18.13
N ALA A 5 -20.71 -9.50 -18.74
CA ALA A 5 -20.59 -9.43 -20.17
C ALA A 5 -20.34 -10.82 -20.75
N ARG A 6 -21.04 -11.15 -21.85
CA ARG A 6 -20.84 -12.38 -22.61
C ARG A 6 -20.43 -12.00 -24.02
N ALA A 7 -19.36 -12.56 -24.52
CA ALA A 7 -18.94 -12.38 -25.89
C ALA A 7 -19.99 -12.94 -26.85
N THR A 8 -20.24 -12.23 -27.95
CA THR A 8 -21.07 -12.65 -29.07
C THR A 8 -20.22 -12.74 -30.33
N ASP A 9 -20.78 -13.29 -31.41
CA ASP A 9 -20.11 -13.33 -32.72
C ASP A 9 -20.30 -12.00 -33.50
N GLU A 10 -21.17 -11.13 -33.01
CA GLU A 10 -21.36 -9.80 -33.59
C GLU A 10 -20.14 -8.93 -33.32
N ARG A 11 -19.68 -8.25 -34.36
CA ARG A 11 -18.51 -7.37 -34.30
C ARG A 11 -18.86 -6.02 -34.92
N GLU A 12 -18.42 -4.97 -34.27
CA GLU A 12 -18.52 -3.60 -34.75
C GLU A 12 -17.10 -3.01 -34.87
N THR A 13 -16.86 -2.28 -35.96
CA THR A 13 -15.62 -1.52 -36.14
C THR A 13 -15.88 -0.05 -35.84
N ILE A 14 -15.27 0.44 -34.76
CA ILE A 14 -15.37 1.83 -34.33
C ILE A 14 -14.09 2.55 -34.78
N PRO A 15 -14.17 3.56 -35.65
CA PRO A 15 -13.01 4.39 -35.99
C PRO A 15 -12.53 5.15 -34.74
N ALA A 16 -11.28 4.99 -34.38
CA ALA A 16 -10.70 5.65 -33.22
C ALA A 16 -9.26 6.08 -33.50
N TRP A 17 -8.90 7.27 -33.07
CA TRP A 17 -7.54 7.79 -33.16
C TRP A 17 -6.68 7.34 -31.98
N LEU A 18 -7.31 7.14 -30.83
CA LEU A 18 -6.66 6.76 -29.60
C LEU A 18 -7.58 5.85 -28.77
N VAL A 19 -7.02 4.79 -28.24
CA VAL A 19 -7.74 3.82 -27.40
C VAL A 19 -7.08 3.75 -26.03
N PHE A 20 -7.84 4.05 -24.98
CA PHE A 20 -7.40 3.84 -23.60
C PHE A 20 -7.96 2.54 -23.05
N ARG A 21 -7.09 1.73 -22.47
CA ARG A 21 -7.50 0.52 -21.75
C ARG A 21 -7.75 0.85 -20.29
N ALA A 22 -9.00 0.77 -19.86
CA ALA A 22 -9.43 0.97 -18.47
C ALA A 22 -10.20 -0.27 -17.97
N ILE A 23 -9.61 -1.45 -18.14
CA ILE A 23 -10.23 -2.75 -17.89
C ILE A 23 -10.09 -3.25 -16.46
N GLY A 24 -9.59 -2.42 -15.55
CA GLY A 24 -9.36 -2.71 -14.14
C GLY A 24 -7.89 -2.95 -13.81
N TYR A 25 -7.67 -3.30 -12.55
CA TYR A 25 -6.35 -3.55 -11.99
C TYR A 25 -6.22 -5.01 -11.56
N ARG A 26 -5.00 -5.48 -11.50
CA ARG A 26 -4.63 -6.75 -10.92
C ARG A 26 -3.44 -6.53 -9.99
N GLY A 27 -3.45 -7.14 -8.80
CA GLY A 27 -2.29 -7.16 -7.93
C GLY A 27 -1.10 -7.87 -8.61
N ILE A 28 0.08 -7.49 -8.20
CA ILE A 28 1.33 -8.14 -8.58
C ILE A 28 1.98 -8.74 -7.32
N PRO A 29 2.67 -9.88 -7.42
CA PRO A 29 3.33 -10.48 -6.26
C PRO A 29 4.44 -9.60 -5.70
N LEU A 30 4.60 -9.66 -4.38
CA LEU A 30 5.76 -9.11 -3.68
C LEU A 30 6.69 -10.26 -3.30
N PRO A 31 8.02 -10.13 -3.48
CA PRO A 31 8.96 -11.16 -3.08
C PRO A 31 8.82 -11.51 -1.60
N GLY A 32 8.73 -12.81 -1.30
CA GLY A 32 8.63 -13.31 0.07
C GLY A 32 7.22 -13.29 0.68
N VAL A 33 6.21 -12.76 -0.03
CA VAL A 33 4.83 -12.71 0.44
C VAL A 33 3.97 -13.70 -0.36
N PRO A 34 3.13 -14.54 0.27
CA PRO A 34 2.20 -15.41 -0.42
C PRO A 34 1.31 -14.65 -1.40
N PHE A 35 1.07 -15.22 -2.59
CA PHE A 35 0.27 -14.55 -3.61
C PHE A 35 -0.57 -15.56 -4.40
N ASP A 36 -1.86 -15.26 -4.59
CA ASP A 36 -2.77 -16.02 -5.45
C ASP A 36 -2.75 -15.43 -6.87
N GLU A 37 -1.96 -16.02 -7.75
CA GLU A 37 -1.81 -15.58 -9.14
C GLU A 37 -3.16 -15.56 -9.90
N ARG A 38 -4.07 -16.50 -9.61
CA ARG A 38 -5.33 -16.59 -10.32
C ARG A 38 -6.27 -15.44 -9.95
N ARG A 39 -6.33 -15.07 -8.66
CA ARG A 39 -7.15 -13.98 -8.14
C ARG A 39 -6.45 -12.63 -8.21
N GLY A 40 -5.12 -12.60 -8.27
CA GLY A 40 -4.30 -11.38 -8.23
C GLY A 40 -4.36 -10.70 -6.87
N VAL A 41 -4.36 -11.48 -5.77
CA VAL A 41 -4.46 -10.99 -4.40
C VAL A 41 -3.50 -11.74 -3.47
N ILE A 42 -3.23 -11.17 -2.31
CA ILE A 42 -2.56 -11.84 -1.20
C ILE A 42 -3.61 -12.66 -0.42
N PRO A 43 -3.45 -13.99 -0.30
CA PRO A 43 -4.36 -14.83 0.49
C PRO A 43 -4.37 -14.38 1.94
N ASN A 44 -5.58 -14.27 2.54
CA ASN A 44 -5.70 -13.80 3.90
C ASN A 44 -6.99 -14.24 4.58
N GLU A 45 -6.99 -14.24 5.92
CA GLU A 45 -8.15 -14.41 6.78
C GLU A 45 -8.33 -13.16 7.65
N GLY A 46 -9.32 -12.33 7.31
CA GLY A 46 -9.58 -11.08 8.03
C GLY A 46 -8.40 -10.11 8.02
N GLY A 47 -7.56 -10.13 6.99
CA GLY A 47 -6.35 -9.32 6.86
C GLY A 47 -5.06 -9.99 7.31
N ARG A 48 -5.10 -11.13 8.01
CA ARG A 48 -3.90 -11.93 8.34
C ARG A 48 -3.47 -12.70 7.12
N ILE A 49 -2.22 -12.55 6.70
CA ILE A 49 -1.70 -13.26 5.52
C ILE A 49 -1.62 -14.77 5.82
N VAL A 50 -2.04 -15.58 4.85
CA VAL A 50 -1.98 -17.03 4.91
C VAL A 50 -1.34 -17.60 3.65
N HIS A 51 -0.70 -18.76 3.79
CA HIS A 51 -0.24 -19.53 2.64
C HIS A 51 -1.43 -20.19 1.94
N ALA A 52 -1.57 -20.03 0.62
CA ALA A 52 -2.71 -20.51 -0.14
C ALA A 52 -2.86 -22.06 -0.09
N ASP A 53 -1.73 -22.78 -0.01
CA ASP A 53 -1.68 -24.23 -0.06
C ASP A 53 -1.94 -24.87 1.31
N SER A 54 -1.35 -24.36 2.39
CA SER A 54 -1.44 -24.93 3.74
C SER A 54 -2.51 -24.26 4.61
N GLY A 55 -2.92 -23.04 4.28
CA GLY A 55 -3.76 -22.21 5.17
C GLY A 55 -3.01 -21.68 6.41
N GLU A 56 -1.71 -21.95 6.51
CA GLU A 56 -0.88 -21.50 7.63
C GLU A 56 -0.74 -19.98 7.61
N ARG A 57 -0.88 -19.35 8.79
CA ARG A 57 -0.72 -17.89 8.94
C ARG A 57 0.74 -17.50 8.91
N GLN A 58 1.03 -16.45 8.18
CA GLN A 58 2.33 -15.78 8.24
C GLN A 58 2.34 -14.81 9.43
N ALA A 59 3.13 -15.15 10.44
CA ALA A 59 3.12 -14.43 11.71
C ALA A 59 3.59 -12.97 11.54
N GLY A 60 2.81 -12.02 12.06
CA GLY A 60 3.15 -10.59 12.04
C GLY A 60 2.91 -9.90 10.70
N GLU A 61 2.39 -10.60 9.70
CA GLU A 61 2.10 -10.02 8.39
C GLU A 61 0.62 -9.85 8.13
N TYR A 62 0.25 -8.66 7.66
CA TYR A 62 -1.13 -8.27 7.44
C TYR A 62 -1.28 -7.55 6.10
N VAL A 63 -2.48 -7.62 5.54
CA VAL A 63 -2.79 -7.02 4.24
C VAL A 63 -4.09 -6.23 4.29
N VAL A 64 -4.15 -5.11 3.57
CA VAL A 64 -5.32 -4.24 3.43
C VAL A 64 -5.54 -3.85 1.97
N GLY A 65 -6.74 -3.41 1.65
CA GLY A 65 -7.07 -2.77 0.39
C GLY A 65 -7.25 -3.74 -0.78
N TRP A 66 -6.98 -3.26 -1.98
CA TRP A 66 -7.28 -4.02 -3.19
C TRP A 66 -6.47 -5.30 -3.34
N ILE A 67 -5.25 -5.31 -2.87
CA ILE A 67 -4.42 -6.52 -2.91
C ILE A 67 -4.90 -7.59 -1.91
N LYS A 68 -5.67 -7.20 -0.86
CA LYS A 68 -6.35 -8.11 0.06
C LYS A 68 -7.58 -8.78 -0.59
N ARG A 69 -8.45 -8.01 -1.24
CA ARG A 69 -9.79 -8.45 -1.68
C ARG A 69 -10.05 -8.40 -3.18
N GLY A 70 -9.12 -7.86 -3.95
CA GLY A 70 -9.29 -7.52 -5.37
C GLY A 70 -9.78 -6.08 -5.57
N PRO A 71 -9.65 -5.55 -6.80
CA PRO A 71 -9.97 -4.15 -7.13
C PRO A 71 -11.48 -3.94 -7.27
N SER A 72 -12.21 -4.11 -6.17
CA SER A 72 -13.67 -3.99 -6.09
C SER A 72 -14.08 -3.07 -4.95
N GLY A 73 -15.32 -2.57 -5.03
CA GLY A 73 -15.93 -1.70 -4.02
C GLY A 73 -15.72 -0.21 -4.29
N VAL A 74 -16.25 0.59 -3.38
CA VAL A 74 -16.22 2.06 -3.39
C VAL A 74 -15.36 2.58 -2.23
N ILE A 75 -15.15 3.90 -2.15
CA ILE A 75 -14.32 4.53 -1.11
C ILE A 75 -14.67 4.03 0.31
N GLY A 76 -15.96 3.93 0.65
CA GLY A 76 -16.41 3.43 1.95
C GLY A 76 -16.02 1.97 2.24
N THR A 77 -15.85 1.16 1.22
CA THR A 77 -15.39 -0.22 1.35
C THR A 77 -13.96 -0.30 1.88
N ASN A 78 -13.09 0.62 1.47
CA ASN A 78 -11.70 0.66 1.92
C ASN A 78 -11.60 0.94 3.42
N LYS A 79 -12.47 1.82 3.96
CA LYS A 79 -12.51 2.10 5.40
C LYS A 79 -12.86 0.85 6.21
N LYS A 80 -13.92 0.12 5.81
CA LYS A 80 -14.33 -1.11 6.47
C LYS A 80 -13.25 -2.20 6.39
N ASP A 81 -12.64 -2.34 5.22
CA ASP A 81 -11.56 -3.29 4.97
C ASP A 81 -10.32 -3.02 5.84
N ALA A 82 -9.92 -1.75 5.95
CA ALA A 82 -8.81 -1.35 6.82
C ALA A 82 -9.15 -1.61 8.31
N GLN A 83 -10.37 -1.28 8.73
CA GLN A 83 -10.81 -1.51 10.11
C GLN A 83 -10.74 -2.99 10.48
N GLU A 84 -11.24 -3.89 9.63
CA GLU A 84 -11.16 -5.33 9.85
C GLU A 84 -9.72 -5.81 10.09
N THR A 85 -8.77 -5.31 9.31
CA THR A 85 -7.36 -5.68 9.47
C THR A 85 -6.74 -5.09 10.74
N VAL A 86 -7.06 -3.83 11.07
CA VAL A 86 -6.61 -3.21 12.34
C VAL A 86 -7.15 -3.96 13.54
N ASP A 87 -8.44 -4.33 13.53
CA ASP A 87 -9.05 -5.13 14.59
C ASP A 87 -8.36 -6.49 14.75
N ALA A 88 -7.97 -7.11 13.64
CA ALA A 88 -7.19 -8.34 13.64
C ALA A 88 -5.80 -8.16 14.30
N ILE A 89 -5.09 -7.08 13.97
CA ILE A 89 -3.79 -6.74 14.57
C ILE A 89 -3.94 -6.52 16.08
N LEU A 90 -4.94 -5.75 16.50
CA LEU A 90 -5.19 -5.46 17.92
C LEU A 90 -5.56 -6.72 18.71
N ALA A 91 -6.35 -7.62 18.11
CA ALA A 91 -6.67 -8.90 18.72
C ALA A 91 -5.44 -9.80 18.91
N ASP A 92 -4.55 -9.84 17.90
CA ASP A 92 -3.32 -10.62 17.97
C ASP A 92 -2.33 -10.03 18.99
N LEU A 93 -2.23 -8.71 19.10
CA LEU A 93 -1.46 -8.02 20.14
C LEU A 93 -2.00 -8.33 21.54
N ALA A 94 -3.31 -8.27 21.75
CA ALA A 94 -3.92 -8.58 23.03
C ALA A 94 -3.68 -10.05 23.44
N ALA A 95 -3.82 -10.99 22.52
CA ALA A 95 -3.54 -12.41 22.76
C ALA A 95 -2.05 -12.69 23.05
N SER A 96 -1.16 -11.81 22.63
CA SER A 96 0.28 -11.91 22.87
C SER A 96 0.70 -11.47 24.29
N GLY A 97 -0.16 -10.73 25.00
CA GLY A 97 0.13 -10.13 26.32
C GLY A 97 0.14 -11.10 27.49
N ASP A 98 -0.50 -12.26 27.38
CA ASP A 98 -0.65 -13.25 28.46
C ASP A 98 0.40 -14.39 28.46
N GLY A 99 1.40 -14.30 27.60
CA GLY A 99 2.47 -15.30 27.49
C GLY A 99 2.07 -16.58 26.74
N SER A 100 0.82 -16.72 26.34
CA SER A 100 0.27 -17.87 25.60
C SER A 100 0.34 -17.63 24.08
N SER A 101 1.55 -17.52 23.52
CA SER A 101 1.70 -17.36 22.08
C SER A 101 1.72 -18.71 21.37
N ALA A 102 0.56 -19.26 21.08
CA ALA A 102 0.45 -20.47 20.27
C ALA A 102 0.85 -20.28 18.78
N ASN A 103 1.02 -19.03 18.31
CA ASN A 103 1.17 -18.72 16.87
C ASN A 103 2.41 -17.88 16.51
N GLY A 104 3.44 -17.78 17.35
CA GLY A 104 4.67 -17.05 17.04
C GLY A 104 4.52 -15.51 16.90
N VAL A 105 3.31 -14.98 16.90
CA VAL A 105 3.01 -13.55 16.69
C VAL A 105 3.61 -12.67 17.79
N SER A 106 3.66 -13.17 19.02
CA SER A 106 4.19 -12.43 20.19
C SER A 106 5.67 -12.06 20.03
N ALA A 107 6.46 -12.95 19.45
CA ALA A 107 7.89 -12.69 19.26
C ALA A 107 8.14 -11.68 18.13
N VAL A 108 7.26 -11.68 17.10
CA VAL A 108 7.38 -10.78 15.93
C VAL A 108 6.86 -9.39 16.26
N LEU A 109 5.83 -9.27 17.09
CA LEU A 109 5.23 -7.97 17.46
C LEU A 109 5.86 -7.32 18.69
N ARG A 110 6.80 -8.00 19.37
CA ARG A 110 7.67 -7.37 20.38
C ARG A 110 8.96 -6.94 19.69
N PRO A 111 9.12 -5.64 19.38
CA PRO A 111 10.39 -5.20 18.83
C PRO A 111 11.49 -5.45 19.87
N PRO A 112 12.66 -5.94 19.45
CA PRO A 112 13.88 -5.69 20.22
C PRO A 112 13.95 -4.18 20.43
N THR A 113 14.60 -3.73 21.50
CA THR A 113 14.72 -2.31 21.84
C THR A 113 14.81 -1.46 20.58
N PRO A 114 13.84 -0.59 20.31
CA PRO A 114 13.78 0.11 19.04
C PRO A 114 14.97 1.04 18.93
N ASP A 115 15.91 0.72 18.05
CA ASP A 115 16.94 1.66 17.59
C ASP A 115 16.42 2.32 16.31
N ALA A 116 15.64 3.37 16.48
CA ALA A 116 15.10 4.15 15.36
C ALA A 116 16.23 4.74 14.50
N ASP A 117 17.33 5.12 15.13
CA ASP A 117 18.50 5.68 14.43
C ASP A 117 19.19 4.62 13.57
N ALA A 118 19.24 3.36 14.02
CA ALA A 118 19.82 2.26 13.23
C ALA A 118 18.97 2.00 11.97
N LEU A 119 17.64 2.06 12.08
CA LEU A 119 16.76 1.91 10.94
C LEU A 119 16.93 3.06 9.95
N GLU A 120 16.98 4.29 10.45
CA GLU A 120 17.16 5.48 9.60
C GLU A 120 18.51 5.43 8.87
N ARG A 121 19.60 5.11 9.56
CA ARG A 121 20.92 4.90 8.94
C ARG A 121 20.88 3.86 7.83
N LEU A 122 20.25 2.71 8.07
CA LEU A 122 20.09 1.66 7.07
C LEU A 122 19.29 2.12 5.85
N LEU A 123 18.21 2.88 6.07
CA LEU A 123 17.40 3.42 4.99
C LEU A 123 18.18 4.43 4.16
N ARG A 124 18.90 5.36 4.80
CA ARG A 124 19.74 6.35 4.09
C ARG A 124 20.89 5.70 3.31
N GLU A 125 21.49 4.64 3.87
CA GLU A 125 22.53 3.86 3.16
C GLU A 125 21.97 3.18 1.90
N ARG A 126 20.77 2.59 1.98
CA ARG A 126 20.16 1.88 0.85
C ARG A 126 19.45 2.77 -0.15
N GLN A 127 18.95 3.91 0.32
CA GLN A 127 18.19 4.90 -0.44
C GLN A 127 18.70 6.31 -0.13
N PRO A 128 19.84 6.73 -0.70
CA PRO A 128 20.42 8.05 -0.43
C PRO A 128 19.47 9.23 -0.74
N GLU A 129 18.52 9.01 -1.66
CA GLU A 129 17.49 9.98 -2.05
C GLU A 129 16.18 9.78 -1.28
N LEU A 130 16.23 9.18 -0.08
CA LEU A 130 15.07 9.02 0.79
C LEU A 130 14.49 10.39 1.15
N VAL A 131 13.22 10.58 0.85
CA VAL A 131 12.47 11.78 1.26
C VAL A 131 11.78 11.51 2.59
N THR A 132 12.14 12.24 3.64
CA THR A 132 11.49 12.20 4.95
C THR A 132 10.16 12.96 4.92
N TYR A 133 9.42 12.94 6.04
CA TYR A 133 8.21 13.74 6.18
C TYR A 133 8.51 15.24 6.12
N GLU A 134 9.63 15.67 6.70
CA GLU A 134 10.10 17.06 6.64
C GLU A 134 10.39 17.46 5.19
N GLY A 135 11.16 16.66 4.46
CA GLY A 135 11.44 16.90 3.04
C GLY A 135 10.17 16.93 2.19
N TRP A 136 9.20 16.05 2.47
CA TRP A 136 7.88 16.10 1.81
C TRP A 136 7.13 17.40 2.16
N SER A 137 7.22 17.87 3.40
CA SER A 137 6.58 19.12 3.83
C SER A 137 7.15 20.34 3.11
N GLU A 138 8.45 20.33 2.80
CA GLU A 138 9.08 21.37 1.96
C GLU A 138 8.52 21.35 0.54
N ILE A 139 8.38 20.18 -0.05
CA ILE A 139 7.76 20.04 -1.36
C ILE A 139 6.33 20.61 -1.33
N ASP A 140 5.52 20.25 -0.33
CA ASP A 140 4.14 20.76 -0.20
C ASP A 140 4.10 22.28 -0.06
N ARG A 141 4.99 22.84 0.76
CA ARG A 141 5.11 24.30 0.98
C ARG A 141 5.49 25.00 -0.34
N HIS A 142 6.49 24.49 -1.03
CA HIS A 142 6.95 25.02 -2.31
C HIS A 142 5.85 25.02 -3.38
N GLU A 143 5.14 23.91 -3.53
CA GLU A 143 4.03 23.76 -4.47
C GLU A 143 2.86 24.72 -4.18
N ARG A 144 2.57 24.97 -2.90
CA ARG A 144 1.55 25.94 -2.48
C ARG A 144 2.00 27.37 -2.79
N ALA A 145 3.24 27.73 -2.48
CA ALA A 145 3.77 29.04 -2.81
C ALA A 145 3.75 29.35 -4.31
N LEU A 146 4.08 28.36 -5.15
CA LEU A 146 3.92 28.49 -6.58
C LEU A 146 2.44 28.67 -7.01
N GLY A 147 1.53 27.99 -6.32
CA GLY A 147 0.10 28.12 -6.54
C GLY A 147 -0.42 29.51 -6.23
N GLU A 148 -0.05 30.06 -5.08
CA GLU A 148 -0.44 31.43 -4.65
C GLU A 148 -0.07 32.49 -5.69
N GLN A 149 1.14 32.40 -6.25
CA GLN A 149 1.60 33.32 -7.32
C GLN A 149 0.71 33.26 -8.58
N SER A 150 0.02 32.14 -8.80
CA SER A 150 -0.84 31.89 -9.98
C SER A 150 -2.32 31.94 -9.65
N GLY A 151 -2.73 32.28 -8.44
CA GLY A 151 -4.13 32.26 -7.99
C GLY A 151 -4.70 30.83 -7.92
N ARG A 152 -3.88 29.80 -7.74
CA ARG A 152 -4.26 28.40 -7.62
C ARG A 152 -3.98 27.87 -6.22
N PRO A 153 -4.69 26.82 -5.76
CA PRO A 153 -4.42 26.18 -4.48
C PRO A 153 -2.97 25.64 -4.36
N ARG A 154 -2.42 25.14 -5.49
CA ARG A 154 -1.02 24.70 -5.66
C ARG A 154 -0.64 24.51 -7.12
N VAL A 155 0.64 24.48 -7.40
CA VAL A 155 1.22 24.03 -8.68
C VAL A 155 2.13 22.87 -8.38
N LYS A 156 1.78 21.67 -8.87
CA LYS A 156 2.55 20.44 -8.63
C LYS A 156 3.89 20.44 -9.36
N LEU A 157 4.95 20.05 -8.66
CA LEU A 157 6.19 19.64 -9.30
C LEU A 157 5.96 18.34 -10.08
N THR A 158 6.47 18.26 -11.29
CA THR A 158 6.26 17.11 -12.19
C THR A 158 7.53 16.29 -12.43
N ARG A 159 8.68 16.71 -11.90
CA ARG A 159 9.97 16.05 -12.05
C ARG A 159 10.54 15.65 -10.71
N ILE A 160 10.95 14.40 -10.57
CA ILE A 160 11.50 13.84 -9.34
C ILE A 160 12.74 14.63 -8.90
N GLU A 161 13.64 14.97 -9.83
CA GLU A 161 14.86 15.71 -9.51
C GLU A 161 14.58 17.09 -8.92
N GLN A 162 13.47 17.73 -9.29
CA GLN A 162 13.04 18.99 -8.68
C GLN A 162 12.50 18.77 -7.28
N MET A 163 11.70 17.71 -7.07
CA MET A 163 11.17 17.35 -5.75
C MET A 163 12.31 17.04 -4.78
N LEU A 164 13.31 16.25 -5.20
CA LEU A 164 14.47 15.91 -4.37
C LEU A 164 15.30 17.14 -3.97
N ARG A 165 15.55 18.07 -4.92
CA ARG A 165 16.23 19.32 -4.58
C ARG A 165 15.49 20.17 -3.58
N VAL A 166 14.18 20.27 -3.69
CA VAL A 166 13.35 21.01 -2.75
C VAL A 166 13.32 20.31 -1.39
N ALA A 167 13.19 18.98 -1.38
CA ALA A 167 13.21 18.19 -0.15
C ALA A 167 14.52 18.29 0.62
N ALA A 168 15.65 18.45 -0.06
CA ALA A 168 16.99 18.56 0.54
C ALA A 168 17.37 19.99 0.95
N SER A 169 16.53 21.01 0.70
CA SER A 169 16.90 22.41 0.91
C SER A 169 16.91 22.87 2.38
N GLU A 170 16.50 22.04 3.33
CA GLU A 170 16.52 22.30 4.76
C GLU A 170 17.26 21.22 5.59
N GLU A 171 18.14 20.40 5.02
CA GLU A 171 19.09 19.66 5.86
C GLU A 171 20.18 20.64 6.32
N PRO A 172 20.30 20.87 7.67
CA PRO A 172 21.28 21.79 8.25
C PRO A 172 22.72 21.31 8.10
#